data_f8936ec7ebeb3001ceb7a7686cc35d04
#
_entry.id   f8936ec7ebeb3001ceb7a7686cc35d04
#
_cell.length_a   1.000
_cell.length_b   1.000
_cell.length_c   1.000
_cell.angle_alpha   90.00
_cell.angle_beta   90.00
_cell.angle_gamma   90.00
#
_symmetry.space_group_name_H-M   'P 1'
#
loop_
_entity.id
_entity.type
_entity.pdbx_description
1 polymer ?
#
loop_
_entity_poly.entity_id
_entity_poly.type
_entity_poly.pdbx_seq_one_letter_code
_entity_poly.pdbx_strand_id
1 'polypeptide(L)'
;MVISRGRFLSGDYNFVFDEISAIKEACGTSRLKVILETGELITLDNVRRASDIAMHAGADFIKTSTGKIQPAATLQVTYTMLEAIRDFYEQTGIQVGMKPAGGISN
;
A
#
# COMPACT_ATOMS: atom_id res chain seq x y z
N MET A 1 2.21 -2.75 -9.09
CA MET A 1 3.60 -3.06 -8.67
C MET A 1 3.61 -3.58 -7.25
N VAL A 2 4.64 -4.30 -6.88
CA VAL A 2 4.85 -4.75 -5.50
C VAL A 2 6.00 -3.94 -4.93
N ILE A 3 5.85 -3.43 -3.69
CA ILE A 3 6.91 -2.63 -3.09
C ILE A 3 8.15 -3.48 -2.76
N SER A 4 9.29 -2.82 -2.64
CA SER A 4 10.54 -3.47 -2.23
C SER A 4 10.51 -3.69 -0.72
N ARG A 5 10.00 -4.85 -0.31
CA ARG A 5 9.79 -5.14 1.11
C ARG A 5 11.09 -5.14 1.92
N GLY A 6 12.15 -5.68 1.32
CA GLY A 6 13.45 -5.68 1.99
C GLY A 6 13.94 -4.28 2.28
N ARG A 7 13.83 -3.37 1.33
CA ARG A 7 14.20 -1.97 1.53
C ARG A 7 13.31 -1.31 2.57
N PHE A 8 12.00 -1.59 2.50
CA PHE A 8 11.06 -1.04 3.47
C PHE A 8 11.42 -1.49 4.89
N LEU A 9 11.63 -2.79 5.08
CA LEU A 9 11.91 -3.35 6.40
C LEU A 9 13.27 -2.90 6.95
N SER A 10 14.21 -2.54 6.08
CA SER A 10 15.50 -2.00 6.52
C SER A 10 15.44 -0.51 6.84
N GLY A 11 14.28 0.12 6.66
CA GLY A 11 14.10 1.53 6.97
C GLY A 11 14.40 2.47 5.81
N ASP A 12 14.64 1.94 4.62
CA ASP A 12 14.95 2.76 3.45
C ASP A 12 13.68 3.24 2.77
N TYR A 13 12.92 4.07 3.49
CA TYR A 13 11.62 4.54 3.05
C TYR A 13 11.72 5.47 1.84
N ASN A 14 12.80 6.23 1.74
CA ASN A 14 12.99 7.12 0.60
C ASN A 14 13.12 6.33 -0.70
N PHE A 15 13.82 5.19 -0.65
CA PHE A 15 13.93 4.32 -1.81
C PHE A 15 12.55 3.82 -2.25
N VAL A 16 11.73 3.37 -1.30
CA VAL A 16 10.40 2.86 -1.60
C VAL A 16 9.53 3.97 -2.19
N PHE A 17 9.57 5.16 -1.60
CA PHE A 17 8.83 6.29 -2.10
C PHE A 17 9.24 6.64 -3.53
N ASP A 18 10.54 6.74 -3.78
CA ASP A 18 11.06 7.12 -5.09
C ASP A 18 10.71 6.08 -6.15
N GLU A 19 10.75 4.81 -5.79
CA GLU A 19 10.40 3.72 -6.70
C GLU A 19 8.94 3.85 -7.15
N ILE A 20 8.04 4.03 -6.20
CA ILE A 20 6.61 4.16 -6.50
C ILE A 20 6.35 5.41 -7.32
N SER A 21 6.97 6.51 -6.94
CA SER A 21 6.81 7.78 -7.60
C SER A 21 7.27 7.72 -9.06
N ALA A 22 8.40 7.06 -9.32
CA ALA A 22 8.92 6.88 -10.67
C ALA A 22 7.99 6.04 -11.53
N ILE A 23 7.43 4.99 -10.94
CA ILE A 23 6.50 4.13 -11.68
C ILE A 23 5.20 4.87 -11.97
N LYS A 24 4.71 5.66 -11.02
CA LYS A 24 3.52 6.46 -11.25
C LYS A 24 3.72 7.44 -12.39
N GLU A 25 4.88 8.07 -12.44
CA GLU A 25 5.21 8.99 -13.52
C GLU A 25 5.21 8.26 -14.87
N ALA A 26 5.75 7.05 -14.91
CA ALA A 26 5.78 6.25 -16.13
C ALA A 26 4.40 5.77 -16.55
N CYS A 27 3.45 5.67 -15.63
CA CYS A 27 2.08 5.28 -15.94
C CYS A 27 1.32 6.36 -16.70
N GLY A 28 1.78 7.61 -16.64
CA GLY A 28 1.08 8.71 -17.29
C GLY A 28 -0.31 8.92 -16.71
N THR A 29 -1.35 8.77 -17.53
CA THR A 29 -2.73 8.91 -17.09
C THR A 29 -3.33 7.61 -16.56
N SER A 30 -2.60 6.50 -16.67
CA SER A 30 -3.07 5.21 -16.14
C SER A 30 -3.02 5.19 -14.63
N ARG A 31 -3.91 4.40 -14.04
CA ARG A 31 -3.95 4.27 -12.59
C ARG A 31 -2.91 3.27 -12.11
N LEU A 32 -2.29 3.57 -10.97
CA LEU A 32 -1.27 2.71 -10.37
C LEU A 32 -1.84 1.99 -9.17
N LYS A 33 -1.71 0.67 -9.16
CA LYS A 33 -2.05 -0.19 -8.03
C LYS A 33 -0.75 -0.61 -7.37
N VAL A 34 -0.61 -0.35 -6.08
CA VAL A 34 0.59 -0.72 -5.32
C VAL A 34 0.24 -1.85 -4.37
N ILE A 35 0.96 -2.96 -4.48
CA ILE A 35 0.76 -4.14 -3.66
C ILE A 35 1.75 -4.08 -2.51
N LEU A 36 1.24 -4.08 -1.27
CA LEU A 36 2.06 -3.92 -0.08
C LEU A 36 2.59 -5.24 0.46
N GLU A 37 1.96 -6.38 0.12
CA GLU A 37 2.30 -7.70 0.66
C GLU A 37 2.27 -7.66 2.19
N THR A 38 1.11 -7.33 2.73
CA THR A 38 0.96 -7.06 4.17
C THR A 38 1.37 -8.23 5.05
N GLY A 39 1.27 -9.47 4.53
CA GLY A 39 1.72 -10.64 5.29
C GLY A 39 3.20 -10.66 5.57
N GLU A 40 4.00 -9.90 4.83
CA GLU A 40 5.44 -9.82 5.02
C GLU A 40 5.89 -8.56 5.74
N LEU A 41 4.95 -7.66 6.10
CA LEU A 41 5.33 -6.40 6.74
C LEU A 41 5.44 -6.49 8.26
N ILE A 42 5.12 -7.66 8.84
CA ILE A 42 5.36 -8.03 10.23
C ILE A 42 4.42 -7.34 11.22
N THR A 43 4.30 -6.01 11.18
CA THR A 43 3.49 -5.27 12.17
C THR A 43 2.46 -4.38 11.48
N LEU A 44 1.42 -4.02 12.24
CA LEU A 44 0.42 -3.08 11.73
C LEU A 44 1.01 -1.69 11.54
N ASP A 45 2.00 -1.30 12.34
CA ASP A 45 2.68 -0.03 12.14
C ASP A 45 3.37 0.02 10.78
N ASN A 46 3.97 -1.09 10.37
CA ASN A 46 4.59 -1.18 9.05
C ASN A 46 3.55 -1.11 7.94
N VAL A 47 2.40 -1.74 8.13
CA VAL A 47 1.31 -1.69 7.17
C VAL A 47 0.84 -0.24 7.00
N ARG A 48 0.66 0.48 8.11
CA ARG A 48 0.25 1.88 8.07
C ARG A 48 1.30 2.74 7.35
N ARG A 49 2.56 2.54 7.69
CA ARG A 49 3.65 3.32 7.09
C ARG A 49 3.77 3.06 5.60
N ALA A 50 3.68 1.80 5.18
CA ALA A 50 3.74 1.45 3.77
C ALA A 50 2.56 2.04 3.01
N SER A 51 1.37 2.03 3.60
CA SER A 51 0.18 2.62 2.99
C SER A 51 0.38 4.12 2.78
N ASP A 52 0.87 4.81 3.81
CA ASP A 52 1.10 6.25 3.72
C ASP A 52 2.13 6.59 2.64
N ILE A 53 3.24 5.85 2.61
CA ILE A 53 4.29 6.07 1.60
C ILE A 53 3.72 5.87 0.20
N ALA A 54 2.98 4.79 -0.02
CA ALA A 54 2.43 4.50 -1.34
C ALA A 54 1.48 5.60 -1.80
N MET A 55 0.61 6.06 -0.92
CA MET A 55 -0.34 7.11 -1.27
C MET A 55 0.33 8.43 -1.56
N HIS A 56 1.30 8.82 -0.74
CA HIS A 56 2.03 10.07 -0.96
C HIS A 56 2.88 10.02 -2.24
N ALA A 57 3.31 8.83 -2.64
CA ALA A 57 4.09 8.65 -3.85
C ALA A 57 3.24 8.58 -5.12
N GLY A 58 1.92 8.57 -4.98
CA GLY A 58 1.02 8.69 -6.13
C GLY A 58 0.18 7.46 -6.45
N ALA A 59 0.14 6.46 -5.57
CA ALA A 59 -0.68 5.28 -5.80
C ALA A 59 -2.16 5.66 -5.88
N ASP A 60 -2.86 5.11 -6.86
CA ASP A 60 -4.30 5.30 -6.99
C ASP A 60 -5.07 4.25 -6.19
N PHE A 61 -4.47 3.07 -6.03
CA PHE A 61 -5.02 1.97 -5.25
C PHE A 61 -3.91 1.33 -4.44
N ILE A 62 -4.23 0.87 -3.23
CA ILE A 62 -3.33 0.02 -2.46
C ILE A 62 -3.98 -1.34 -2.28
N LYS A 63 -3.17 -2.39 -2.31
CA LYS A 63 -3.65 -3.77 -2.24
C LYS A 63 -2.90 -4.51 -1.14
N THR A 64 -3.58 -5.40 -0.43
CA THR A 64 -2.97 -6.12 0.69
C THR A 64 -1.86 -7.05 0.25
N SER A 65 -2.13 -7.90 -0.73
CA SER A 65 -1.15 -8.89 -1.16
C SER A 65 -1.49 -9.40 -2.56
N THR A 66 -0.62 -10.26 -3.08
CA THR A 66 -0.88 -10.95 -4.33
C THR A 66 -1.82 -12.12 -4.16
N GLY A 67 -2.16 -12.48 -2.92
CA GLY A 67 -2.97 -13.65 -2.63
C GLY A 67 -2.18 -14.93 -2.45
N LYS A 68 -0.86 -14.86 -2.60
CA LYS A 68 0.01 -16.04 -2.50
C LYS A 68 0.55 -16.28 -1.11
N ILE A 69 0.52 -15.26 -0.26
CA ILE A 69 1.08 -15.31 1.10
C ILE A 69 -0.06 -15.34 2.09
N GLN A 70 0.02 -16.24 3.04
CA GLN A 70 -1.02 -16.37 4.06
C GLN A 70 -0.54 -15.83 5.40
N PRO A 71 -1.39 -15.10 6.12
CA PRO A 71 -2.72 -14.65 5.69
C PRO A 71 -2.63 -13.51 4.70
N ALA A 72 -3.48 -13.54 3.68
CA ALA A 72 -3.45 -12.52 2.63
C ALA A 72 -3.96 -11.17 3.13
N ALA A 73 -5.06 -11.20 3.86
CA ALA A 73 -5.62 -10.00 4.46
C ALA A 73 -6.35 -10.38 5.72
N THR A 74 -6.16 -9.61 6.78
CA THR A 74 -6.88 -9.79 8.04
C THR A 74 -7.74 -8.56 8.28
N LEU A 75 -8.66 -8.68 9.22
CA LEU A 75 -9.51 -7.56 9.58
C LEU A 75 -8.69 -6.38 10.10
N GLN A 76 -7.68 -6.64 10.93
CA GLN A 76 -6.82 -5.59 11.44
C GLN A 76 -6.02 -4.90 10.33
N VAL A 77 -5.50 -5.67 9.38
CA VAL A 77 -4.75 -5.11 8.26
C VAL A 77 -5.68 -4.24 7.41
N THR A 78 -6.86 -4.74 7.10
CA THR A 78 -7.83 -3.99 6.32
C THR A 78 -8.20 -2.69 7.00
N TYR A 79 -8.46 -2.73 8.31
CA TYR A 79 -8.77 -1.54 9.08
C TYR A 79 -7.65 -0.52 9.04
N THR A 80 -6.41 -0.99 9.23
CA THR A 80 -5.24 -0.11 9.23
C THR A 80 -5.11 0.61 7.90
N MET A 81 -5.28 -0.09 6.79
CA MET A 81 -5.19 0.50 5.48
C MET A 81 -6.33 1.49 5.23
N LEU A 82 -7.54 1.17 5.67
CA LEU A 82 -8.68 2.08 5.51
C LEU A 82 -8.50 3.35 6.34
N GLU A 83 -7.93 3.24 7.54
CA GLU A 83 -7.62 4.41 8.33
C GLU A 83 -6.60 5.30 7.64
N ALA A 84 -5.59 4.68 7.03
CA ALA A 84 -4.58 5.44 6.29
C ALA A 84 -5.22 6.17 5.11
N ILE A 85 -6.11 5.51 4.40
CA ILE A 85 -6.81 6.11 3.26
C ILE A 85 -7.67 7.29 3.72
N ARG A 86 -8.38 7.14 4.83
CA ARG A 86 -9.21 8.19 5.38
C ARG A 86 -8.38 9.41 5.76
N ASP A 87 -7.28 9.17 6.48
CA ASP A 87 -6.43 10.27 6.92
C ASP A 87 -5.80 10.99 5.73
N PHE A 88 -5.39 10.23 4.72
CA PHE A 88 -4.83 10.82 3.51
C PHE A 88 -5.86 11.71 2.80
N TYR A 89 -7.10 11.24 2.70
CA TYR A 89 -8.18 12.02 2.10
C TYR A 89 -8.42 13.31 2.88
N GLU A 90 -8.42 13.24 4.20
CA GLU A 90 -8.63 14.43 5.03
C GLU A 90 -7.50 15.44 4.88
N GLN A 91 -6.29 14.98 4.64
CA GLN A 91 -5.13 15.85 4.48
C GLN A 91 -4.98 16.43 3.09
N THR A 92 -5.35 15.68 2.07
CA THR A 92 -5.06 16.04 0.69
C THR A 92 -6.29 16.21 -0.20
N GLY A 93 -7.43 15.68 0.21
CA GLY A 93 -8.62 15.62 -0.62
C GLY A 93 -8.58 14.55 -1.70
N ILE A 94 -7.54 13.72 -1.72
CA ILE A 94 -7.39 12.67 -2.72
C ILE A 94 -7.92 11.36 -2.16
N GLN A 95 -8.84 10.73 -2.89
CA GLN A 95 -9.41 9.44 -2.51
C GLN A 95 -8.64 8.30 -3.17
N VAL A 96 -7.97 7.49 -2.36
CA VAL A 96 -7.26 6.30 -2.82
C VAL A 96 -8.15 5.08 -2.60
N GLY A 97 -8.19 4.18 -3.56
CA GLY A 97 -8.97 2.96 -3.45
C GLY A 97 -8.20 1.86 -2.74
N MET A 98 -8.92 0.87 -2.26
CA MET A 98 -8.31 -0.30 -1.62
C MET A 98 -8.82 -1.56 -2.29
N LYS A 99 -7.90 -2.52 -2.52
CA LYS A 99 -8.26 -3.81 -3.07
C LYS A 99 -7.72 -4.90 -2.16
N PRO A 100 -8.55 -5.44 -1.26
CA PRO A 100 -8.13 -6.57 -0.46
C PRO A 100 -8.02 -7.82 -1.33
N ALA A 101 -7.06 -8.69 -1.01
CA ALA A 101 -6.83 -9.91 -1.75
C ALA A 101 -7.19 -11.12 -0.89
N GLY A 102 -7.29 -12.27 -1.53
CA GLY A 102 -7.49 -13.52 -0.84
C GLY A 102 -8.89 -13.73 -0.32
N GLY A 103 -9.02 -14.18 0.90
CA GLY A 103 -10.29 -14.65 1.45
C GLY A 103 -11.30 -13.59 1.84
N ILE A 104 -11.06 -12.33 1.56
CA ILE A 104 -12.07 -11.30 1.82
C ILE A 104 -13.01 -11.28 0.64
N SER A 105 -14.15 -11.89 0.82
CA SER A 105 -15.18 -11.83 -0.19
C SER A 105 -16.34 -11.06 0.40
N ASN A 106 -16.88 -10.33 -0.37
CA ASN A 106 -17.91 -9.53 0.06
C ASN A 106 -19.12 -9.88 0.17
#